data_dc8c30747977cc497677228b25c61cc4
#
_entry.id   dc8c30747977cc497677228b25c61cc4
#
_cell.length_a   1.000
_cell.length_b   1.000
_cell.length_c   1.000
_cell.angle_alpha   90.00
_cell.angle_beta   90.00
_cell.angle_gamma   90.00
#
_symmetry.space_group_name_H-M   'P 1'
#
loop_
_entity.id
_entity.type
_entity.pdbx_description
1 polymer ?
#
loop_
_entity_poly.entity_id
_entity_poly.type
_entity_poly.pdbx_seq_one_letter_code
_entity_poly.pdbx_strand_id
1 'polypeptide(L)'
;MAWLAALLAALLAAPWLANDYLLTVLIIILYFAYTGQAWNIMFGFAGQLSLGHAIYVGLGGYAAAALYVHFGIGPWIGLMAAVALGAVCGAIIGFLAFRFGVGGVYFAILTIAFAEFARIGFDHFSWVGGSGGLFLPVANYSQSDIWNLRGKPIMFYYVILALTVATFLLCHVLLRSRVGYYWQAIREDEAAARALGIDTFRYKMYAVVISAGMTSVAGVFFAFYYNNLFPEQVFSIGRSIEIILGPMIGGAGTLAGPIVGAFLLTGLAETMWELLRAVGLDAPGTRQVFYGLVLLVIIIVQPAGVWPWLARLLGLEKPRS
;
A
#
# COMPACT_ATOMS: atom_id res chain seq x y z
N MET A 1 -10.20 -6.65 -21.45
CA MET A 1 -9.17 -5.70 -21.97
C MET A 1 -9.76 -4.31 -22.23
N ALA A 2 -10.89 -4.17 -22.96
CA ALA A 2 -11.48 -2.86 -23.30
C ALA A 2 -11.85 -2.00 -22.07
N TRP A 3 -12.41 -2.59 -21.00
CA TRP A 3 -12.78 -1.87 -19.79
C TRP A 3 -11.58 -1.31 -19.00
N LEU A 4 -10.43 -2.04 -18.99
CA LEU A 4 -9.19 -1.54 -18.39
C LEU A 4 -8.62 -0.35 -19.15
N ALA A 5 -8.67 -0.40 -20.49
CA ALA A 5 -8.25 0.72 -21.32
C ALA A 5 -9.17 1.94 -21.13
N ALA A 6 -10.49 1.73 -21.02
CA ALA A 6 -11.46 2.78 -20.75
C ALA A 6 -11.23 3.41 -19.36
N LEU A 7 -11.00 2.59 -18.33
CA LEU A 7 -10.67 3.06 -16.98
C LEU A 7 -9.37 3.88 -16.97
N LEU A 8 -8.33 3.37 -17.64
CA LEU A 8 -7.06 4.08 -17.73
C LEU A 8 -7.20 5.41 -18.49
N ALA A 9 -7.95 5.43 -19.57
CA ALA A 9 -8.24 6.66 -20.32
C ALA A 9 -9.01 7.67 -19.46
N ALA A 10 -10.00 7.23 -18.69
CA ALA A 10 -10.74 8.07 -17.75
C ALA A 10 -9.83 8.64 -16.66
N LEU A 11 -8.94 7.81 -16.08
CA LEU A 11 -7.96 8.27 -15.08
C LEU A 11 -6.93 9.23 -15.68
N LEU A 12 -6.48 9.04 -16.91
CA LEU A 12 -5.58 9.98 -17.58
C LEU A 12 -6.24 11.33 -17.85
N ALA A 13 -7.55 11.35 -18.15
CA ALA A 13 -8.33 12.56 -18.41
C ALA A 13 -8.83 13.25 -17.11
N ALA A 14 -8.85 12.53 -15.99
CA ALA A 14 -9.40 13.04 -14.72
C ALA A 14 -8.84 14.39 -14.26
N PRO A 15 -7.53 14.68 -14.35
CA PRO A 15 -6.98 15.97 -13.91
C PRO A 15 -7.50 17.19 -14.67
N TRP A 16 -8.00 17.01 -15.88
CA TRP A 16 -8.57 18.13 -16.67
C TRP A 16 -10.01 18.45 -16.32
N LEU A 17 -10.70 17.51 -15.67
CA LEU A 17 -12.09 17.63 -15.25
C LEU A 17 -12.22 17.85 -13.75
N ALA A 18 -11.20 17.50 -12.98
CA ALA A 18 -11.19 17.55 -11.51
C ALA A 18 -10.75 18.95 -11.02
N ASN A 19 -11.39 19.42 -9.95
CA ASN A 19 -10.89 20.53 -9.16
C ASN A 19 -9.75 20.06 -8.24
N ASP A 20 -9.04 20.99 -7.59
CA ASP A 20 -7.88 20.67 -6.73
C ASP A 20 -8.22 19.71 -5.59
N TYR A 21 -9.44 19.80 -5.04
CA TYR A 21 -9.91 18.90 -4.00
C TYR A 21 -10.07 17.47 -4.53
N LEU A 22 -10.80 17.29 -5.62
CA LEU A 22 -10.98 15.96 -6.26
C LEU A 22 -9.66 15.38 -6.71
N LEU A 23 -8.73 16.20 -7.19
CA LEU A 23 -7.39 15.75 -7.55
C LEU A 23 -6.64 15.21 -6.33
N THR A 24 -6.72 15.88 -5.18
CA THR A 24 -6.15 15.42 -3.92
C THR A 24 -6.75 14.08 -3.47
N VAL A 25 -8.08 13.96 -3.54
CA VAL A 25 -8.78 12.70 -3.22
C VAL A 25 -8.34 11.56 -4.14
N LEU A 26 -8.23 11.81 -5.44
CA LEU A 26 -7.75 10.81 -6.40
C LEU A 26 -6.30 10.38 -6.13
N ILE A 27 -5.42 11.30 -5.73
CA ILE A 27 -4.05 10.98 -5.32
C ILE A 27 -4.05 10.03 -4.14
N ILE A 28 -4.87 10.30 -3.13
CA ILE A 28 -4.99 9.46 -1.93
C ILE A 28 -5.56 8.07 -2.30
N ILE A 29 -6.58 8.02 -3.14
CA ILE A 29 -7.15 6.75 -3.65
C ILE A 29 -6.07 5.93 -4.36
N LEU A 30 -5.34 6.53 -5.29
CA LEU A 30 -4.27 5.85 -6.03
C LEU A 30 -3.12 5.41 -5.12
N TYR A 31 -2.80 6.21 -4.11
CA TYR A 31 -1.81 5.85 -3.08
C TYR A 31 -2.22 4.58 -2.33
N PHE A 32 -3.47 4.49 -1.88
CA PHE A 32 -3.98 3.28 -1.21
C PHE A 32 -4.19 2.12 -2.18
N ALA A 33 -4.53 2.37 -3.44
CA ALA A 33 -4.56 1.34 -4.47
C ALA A 33 -3.17 0.73 -4.70
N TYR A 34 -2.14 1.58 -4.79
CA TYR A 34 -0.74 1.17 -4.92
C TYR A 34 -0.27 0.35 -3.72
N THR A 35 -0.40 0.90 -2.50
CA THR A 35 0.05 0.23 -1.27
C THR A 35 -0.72 -1.05 -0.99
N GLY A 36 -2.02 -1.04 -1.27
CA GLY A 36 -2.87 -2.21 -1.15
C GLY A 36 -2.47 -3.33 -2.13
N GLN A 37 -2.07 -2.98 -3.37
CA GLN A 37 -1.53 -3.97 -4.30
C GLN A 37 -0.20 -4.57 -3.82
N ALA A 38 0.69 -3.76 -3.26
CA ALA A 38 1.94 -4.22 -2.68
C ALA A 38 1.69 -5.19 -1.52
N TRP A 39 0.77 -4.86 -0.61
CA TRP A 39 0.36 -5.74 0.49
C TRP A 39 -0.31 -7.03 -0.01
N ASN A 40 -1.11 -6.95 -1.07
CA ASN A 40 -1.81 -8.08 -1.65
C ASN A 40 -0.86 -9.16 -2.21
N ILE A 41 0.38 -8.81 -2.57
CA ILE A 41 1.40 -9.80 -2.95
C ILE A 41 1.71 -10.71 -1.75
N MET A 42 1.92 -10.11 -0.58
CA MET A 42 2.31 -10.86 0.63
C MET A 42 1.15 -11.70 1.18
N PHE A 43 -0.02 -11.10 1.36
CA PHE A 43 -1.18 -11.79 1.91
C PHE A 43 -2.05 -12.43 0.84
N GLY A 44 -2.53 -11.65 -0.12
CA GLY A 44 -3.51 -12.09 -1.09
C GLY A 44 -3.01 -13.22 -1.99
N PHE A 45 -1.73 -13.18 -2.41
CA PHE A 45 -1.18 -14.21 -3.29
C PHE A 45 -0.44 -15.32 -2.51
N ALA A 46 0.33 -14.98 -1.48
CA ALA A 46 1.18 -15.94 -0.76
C ALA A 46 0.66 -16.33 0.63
N GLY A 47 -0.47 -15.80 1.09
CA GLY A 47 -1.12 -16.16 2.35
C GLY A 47 -0.40 -15.66 3.61
N GLN A 48 0.56 -14.75 3.50
CA GLN A 48 1.34 -14.27 4.64
C GLN A 48 0.75 -12.96 5.19
N LEU A 49 -0.05 -13.06 6.25
CA LEU A 49 -0.74 -11.92 6.84
C LEU A 49 0.25 -11.00 7.59
N SER A 50 0.47 -9.80 7.08
CA SER A 50 1.24 -8.75 7.75
C SER A 50 0.31 -7.62 8.20
N LEU A 51 0.35 -7.28 9.49
CA LEU A 51 -0.36 -6.15 10.09
C LEU A 51 0.58 -4.97 10.43
N GLY A 52 1.89 -5.16 10.27
CA GLY A 52 2.91 -4.11 10.46
C GLY A 52 3.43 -3.51 9.16
N HIS A 53 2.63 -3.47 8.10
CA HIS A 53 3.10 -3.09 6.75
C HIS A 53 3.56 -1.63 6.65
N ALA A 54 3.09 -0.77 7.58
CA ALA A 54 3.53 0.61 7.74
C ALA A 54 5.04 0.76 7.97
N ILE A 55 5.73 -0.27 8.52
CA ILE A 55 7.19 -0.25 8.70
C ILE A 55 7.91 0.06 7.38
N TYR A 56 7.46 -0.52 6.28
CA TYR A 56 8.09 -0.32 4.97
C TYR A 56 7.81 1.08 4.41
N VAL A 57 6.62 1.64 4.68
CA VAL A 57 6.31 3.03 4.33
C VAL A 57 7.23 3.98 5.10
N GLY A 58 7.34 3.79 6.42
CA GLY A 58 8.20 4.61 7.25
C GLY A 58 9.66 4.54 6.84
N LEU A 59 10.23 3.32 6.73
CA LEU A 59 11.62 3.14 6.33
C LEU A 59 11.92 3.75 4.97
N GLY A 60 11.03 3.53 3.98
CA GLY A 60 11.19 4.10 2.63
C GLY A 60 11.14 5.61 2.63
N GLY A 61 10.16 6.20 3.33
CA GLY A 61 10.02 7.64 3.45
C GLY A 61 11.22 8.30 4.13
N TYR A 62 11.62 7.79 5.29
CA TYR A 62 12.76 8.33 6.04
C TYR A 62 14.08 8.14 5.30
N ALA A 63 14.31 7.01 4.63
CA ALA A 63 15.54 6.79 3.85
C ALA A 63 15.68 7.85 2.75
N ALA A 64 14.66 8.05 1.93
CA ALA A 64 14.71 9.03 0.84
C ALA A 64 14.73 10.47 1.36
N ALA A 65 13.94 10.79 2.39
CA ALA A 65 13.90 12.13 2.98
C ALA A 65 15.23 12.51 3.64
N ALA A 66 15.85 11.60 4.40
CA ALA A 66 17.15 11.85 5.03
C ALA A 66 18.26 12.05 4.00
N LEU A 67 18.28 11.25 2.94
CA LEU A 67 19.24 11.43 1.83
C LEU A 67 19.04 12.78 1.14
N TYR A 68 17.81 13.22 0.97
CA TYR A 68 17.52 14.52 0.37
C TYR A 68 17.91 15.68 1.27
N VAL A 69 17.53 15.64 2.56
CA VAL A 69 17.74 16.74 3.51
C VAL A 69 19.21 16.89 3.89
N HIS A 70 19.92 15.79 4.17
CA HIS A 70 21.29 15.85 4.68
C HIS A 70 22.37 15.84 3.59
N PHE A 71 22.08 15.22 2.45
CA PHE A 71 23.08 15.03 1.39
C PHE A 71 22.70 15.67 0.05
N GLY A 72 21.50 16.25 -0.08
CA GLY A 72 21.02 16.81 -1.35
C GLY A 72 20.79 15.75 -2.44
N ILE A 73 20.68 14.47 -2.07
CA ILE A 73 20.50 13.37 -3.02
C ILE A 73 19.04 13.32 -3.46
N GLY A 74 18.80 13.41 -4.77
CA GLY A 74 17.48 13.47 -5.35
C GLY A 74 16.60 12.23 -5.03
N PRO A 75 15.26 12.38 -5.11
CA PRO A 75 14.29 11.37 -4.71
C PRO A 75 14.41 10.05 -5.48
N TRP A 76 14.87 10.07 -6.72
CA TRP A 76 15.02 8.86 -7.55
C TRP A 76 16.14 7.92 -7.05
N ILE A 77 17.27 8.50 -6.60
CA ILE A 77 18.33 7.72 -5.95
C ILE A 77 17.85 7.31 -4.54
N GLY A 78 17.18 8.22 -3.82
CA GLY A 78 16.53 7.92 -2.55
C GLY A 78 15.53 6.77 -2.65
N LEU A 79 14.80 6.65 -3.76
CA LEU A 79 13.88 5.54 -4.03
C LEU A 79 14.61 4.20 -4.13
N MET A 80 15.77 4.15 -4.78
CA MET A 80 16.56 2.91 -4.84
C MET A 80 17.04 2.48 -3.45
N ALA A 81 17.51 3.45 -2.64
CA ALA A 81 17.89 3.20 -1.25
C ALA A 81 16.69 2.74 -0.40
N ALA A 82 15.53 3.36 -0.58
CA ALA A 82 14.28 3.00 0.09
C ALA A 82 13.85 1.57 -0.22
N VAL A 83 13.87 1.18 -1.52
CA VAL A 83 13.55 -0.19 -1.95
C VAL A 83 14.52 -1.20 -1.35
N ALA A 84 15.83 -0.89 -1.38
CA ALA A 84 16.84 -1.77 -0.81
C ALA A 84 16.65 -1.95 0.71
N LEU A 85 16.44 -0.85 1.44
CA LEU A 85 16.23 -0.88 2.90
C LEU A 85 14.95 -1.63 3.26
N GLY A 86 13.85 -1.37 2.56
CA GLY A 86 12.58 -2.09 2.77
C GLY A 86 12.70 -3.58 2.45
N ALA A 87 13.35 -3.93 1.34
CA ALA A 87 13.60 -5.32 0.96
C ALA A 87 14.46 -6.06 2.00
N VAL A 88 15.53 -5.42 2.50
CA VAL A 88 16.38 -5.97 3.56
C VAL A 88 15.60 -6.15 4.86
N CYS A 89 14.83 -5.14 5.28
CA CYS A 89 13.98 -5.23 6.46
C CYS A 89 12.95 -6.37 6.31
N GLY A 90 12.27 -6.45 5.17
CA GLY A 90 11.35 -7.53 4.85
C GLY A 90 12.03 -8.90 4.86
N ALA A 91 13.26 -8.98 4.33
CA ALA A 91 14.05 -10.20 4.37
C ALA A 91 14.40 -10.64 5.80
N ILE A 92 14.76 -9.69 6.67
CA ILE A 92 15.07 -9.98 8.09
C ILE A 92 13.81 -10.49 8.80
N ILE A 93 12.67 -9.78 8.68
CA ILE A 93 11.41 -10.16 9.32
C ILE A 93 10.94 -11.52 8.80
N GLY A 94 10.95 -11.71 7.48
CA GLY A 94 10.54 -12.96 6.84
C GLY A 94 11.46 -14.14 7.22
N PHE A 95 12.78 -13.90 7.25
CA PHE A 95 13.73 -14.93 7.66
C PHE A 95 13.50 -15.37 9.10
N LEU A 96 13.39 -14.41 10.04
CA LEU A 96 13.12 -14.72 11.44
C LEU A 96 11.80 -15.48 11.60
N ALA A 97 10.74 -15.06 10.91
CA ALA A 97 9.45 -15.73 10.99
C ALA A 97 9.51 -17.15 10.41
N PHE A 98 9.92 -17.28 9.17
CA PHE A 98 9.77 -18.56 8.45
C PHE A 98 10.84 -19.58 8.84
N ARG A 99 12.03 -19.14 9.26
CA ARG A 99 13.08 -20.04 9.77
C ARG A 99 12.66 -20.73 11.06
N PHE A 100 11.91 -20.03 11.90
CA PHE A 100 11.42 -20.54 13.19
C PHE A 100 9.98 -21.06 13.13
N GLY A 101 9.40 -21.21 11.93
CA GLY A 101 8.06 -21.75 11.75
C GLY A 101 6.93 -20.84 12.21
N VAL A 102 7.20 -19.53 12.36
CA VAL A 102 6.18 -18.54 12.72
C VAL A 102 5.33 -18.23 11.49
N GLY A 103 4.02 -18.50 11.57
CA GLY A 103 3.09 -18.29 10.47
C GLY A 103 1.71 -17.84 10.95
N GLY A 104 0.80 -17.55 10.02
CA GLY A 104 -0.58 -17.15 10.33
C GLY A 104 -0.64 -15.91 11.21
N VAL A 105 -1.44 -15.98 12.27
CA VAL A 105 -1.65 -14.87 13.21
C VAL A 105 -0.37 -14.46 13.95
N TYR A 106 0.51 -15.40 14.24
CA TYR A 106 1.77 -15.11 14.92
C TYR A 106 2.72 -14.29 14.05
N PHE A 107 2.71 -14.51 12.73
CA PHE A 107 3.44 -13.65 11.78
C PHE A 107 2.88 -12.23 11.77
N ALA A 108 1.55 -12.08 11.83
CA ALA A 108 0.91 -10.76 11.90
C ALA A 108 1.34 -10.00 13.17
N ILE A 109 1.34 -10.66 14.34
CA ILE A 109 1.78 -10.06 15.62
C ILE A 109 3.27 -9.68 15.55
N LEU A 110 4.10 -10.55 15.00
CA LEU A 110 5.53 -10.27 14.80
C LEU A 110 5.74 -9.00 13.96
N THR A 111 5.00 -8.85 12.87
CA THR A 111 5.11 -7.65 12.00
C THR A 111 4.66 -6.38 12.70
N ILE A 112 3.62 -6.43 13.57
CA ILE A 112 3.22 -5.29 14.42
C ILE A 112 4.36 -4.92 15.37
N ALA A 113 4.97 -5.92 16.04
CA ALA A 113 6.05 -5.67 16.98
C ALA A 113 7.26 -4.98 16.32
N PHE A 114 7.62 -5.40 15.11
CA PHE A 114 8.69 -4.75 14.34
C PHE A 114 8.33 -3.32 13.91
N ALA A 115 7.07 -3.07 13.53
CA ALA A 115 6.62 -1.72 13.17
C ALA A 115 6.66 -0.78 14.37
N GLU A 116 6.22 -1.25 15.55
CA GLU A 116 6.25 -0.48 16.78
C GLU A 116 7.69 -0.27 17.29
N PHE A 117 8.55 -1.27 17.17
CA PHE A 117 9.99 -1.12 17.46
C PHE A 117 10.63 -0.05 16.56
N ALA A 118 10.33 -0.05 15.27
CA ALA A 118 10.82 0.98 14.36
C ALA A 118 10.25 2.36 14.73
N ARG A 119 8.95 2.48 15.04
CA ARG A 119 8.34 3.73 15.49
C ARG A 119 9.06 4.32 16.67
N ILE A 120 9.25 3.54 17.75
CA ILE A 120 9.94 3.97 18.97
C ILE A 120 11.41 4.31 18.66
N GLY A 121 12.09 3.52 17.83
CA GLY A 121 13.46 3.79 17.41
C GLY A 121 13.60 5.14 16.70
N PHE A 122 12.70 5.44 15.75
CA PHE A 122 12.71 6.70 15.01
C PHE A 122 12.26 7.90 15.86
N ASP A 123 11.38 7.72 16.85
CA ASP A 123 11.01 8.76 17.81
C ASP A 123 12.22 9.28 18.63
N HIS A 124 13.20 8.40 18.88
CA HIS A 124 14.40 8.74 19.64
C HIS A 124 15.62 9.05 18.77
N PHE A 125 15.52 8.91 17.45
CA PHE A 125 16.64 9.13 16.54
C PHE A 125 16.68 10.57 16.03
N SER A 126 17.38 11.45 16.76
CA SER A 126 17.46 12.89 16.51
C SER A 126 18.01 13.26 15.14
N TRP A 127 18.86 12.41 14.52
CA TRP A 127 19.41 12.65 13.18
C TRP A 127 18.34 12.72 12.09
N VAL A 128 17.22 12.02 12.25
CA VAL A 128 16.07 12.09 11.34
C VAL A 128 14.90 12.92 11.92
N GLY A 129 15.18 13.77 12.92
CA GLY A 129 14.19 14.67 13.52
C GLY A 129 13.47 14.12 14.75
N GLY A 130 13.63 12.83 15.07
CA GLY A 130 12.99 12.20 16.24
C GLY A 130 11.47 12.37 16.23
N SER A 131 10.88 12.53 17.42
CA SER A 131 9.44 12.79 17.59
C SER A 131 8.97 14.12 16.98
N GLY A 132 9.88 15.09 16.79
CA GLY A 132 9.61 16.37 16.12
C GLY A 132 9.38 16.25 14.61
N GLY A 133 9.73 15.11 14.05
CA GLY A 133 9.57 14.81 12.61
C GLY A 133 10.69 15.37 11.73
N LEU A 134 10.76 14.84 10.51
CA LEU A 134 11.69 15.28 9.47
C LEU A 134 10.92 16.11 8.44
N PHE A 135 11.35 17.36 8.22
CA PHE A 135 10.75 18.27 7.26
C PHE A 135 11.62 18.41 6.02
N LEU A 136 11.01 18.24 4.87
CA LEU A 136 11.68 18.49 3.60
C LEU A 136 11.55 19.97 3.24
N PRO A 137 12.61 20.61 2.70
CA PRO A 137 12.55 22.00 2.24
C PRO A 137 11.42 22.19 1.23
N VAL A 138 10.53 23.15 1.49
CA VAL A 138 9.45 23.50 0.57
C VAL A 138 10.03 24.43 -0.49
N ALA A 139 10.17 23.94 -1.73
CA ALA A 139 10.55 24.77 -2.86
C ALA A 139 9.36 25.62 -3.34
N ASN A 140 9.62 26.78 -3.95
CA ASN A 140 8.57 27.58 -4.58
C ASN A 140 7.84 26.75 -5.64
N TYR A 141 6.56 26.46 -5.44
CA TYR A 141 5.70 25.62 -6.27
C TYR A 141 5.35 26.19 -7.65
N SER A 142 6.01 27.26 -8.08
CA SER A 142 5.71 27.91 -9.36
C SER A 142 6.01 27.05 -10.58
N GLN A 143 6.99 26.15 -10.47
CA GLN A 143 7.36 25.21 -11.54
C GLN A 143 7.43 23.77 -11.02
N SER A 144 6.85 22.83 -11.78
CA SER A 144 6.95 21.41 -11.45
C SER A 144 8.33 20.88 -11.82
N ASP A 145 9.07 20.39 -10.84
CA ASP A 145 10.37 19.75 -10.99
C ASP A 145 10.24 18.25 -10.68
N ILE A 146 10.12 17.46 -11.74
CA ILE A 146 9.99 16.00 -11.62
C ILE A 146 11.26 15.34 -11.09
N TRP A 147 12.44 15.95 -11.31
CA TRP A 147 13.71 15.40 -10.86
C TRP A 147 13.83 15.42 -9.33
N ASN A 148 13.28 16.45 -8.70
CA ASN A 148 13.24 16.59 -7.26
C ASN A 148 11.88 16.24 -6.63
N LEU A 149 10.92 15.73 -7.42
CA LEU A 149 9.55 15.47 -6.99
C LEU A 149 8.95 16.68 -6.24
N ARG A 150 9.04 17.87 -6.87
CA ARG A 150 8.53 19.13 -6.33
C ARG A 150 7.60 19.79 -7.34
N GLY A 151 6.44 20.23 -6.93
CA GLY A 151 5.54 20.91 -7.83
C GLY A 151 4.07 20.80 -7.48
N LYS A 152 3.24 21.03 -8.50
CA LYS A 152 1.78 21.03 -8.38
C LYS A 152 1.21 19.64 -8.13
N PRO A 153 0.03 19.50 -7.51
CA PRO A 153 -0.64 18.22 -7.27
C PRO A 153 -0.81 17.37 -8.52
N ILE A 154 -0.99 17.98 -9.69
CA ILE A 154 -1.13 17.25 -10.97
C ILE A 154 0.10 16.40 -11.31
N MET A 155 1.31 16.86 -10.96
CA MET A 155 2.53 16.08 -11.16
C MET A 155 2.51 14.83 -10.28
N PHE A 156 2.17 14.98 -9.00
CA PHE A 156 2.05 13.86 -8.06
C PHE A 156 0.95 12.87 -8.49
N TYR A 157 -0.15 13.38 -9.05
CA TYR A 157 -1.20 12.53 -9.59
C TYR A 157 -0.67 11.59 -10.68
N TYR A 158 0.03 12.12 -11.67
CA TYR A 158 0.57 11.27 -12.74
C TYR A 158 1.68 10.32 -12.25
N VAL A 159 2.48 10.74 -11.27
CA VAL A 159 3.49 9.86 -10.66
C VAL A 159 2.83 8.69 -9.95
N ILE A 160 1.82 8.93 -9.09
CA ILE A 160 1.15 7.84 -8.38
C ILE A 160 0.31 6.97 -9.31
N LEU A 161 -0.29 7.55 -10.35
CA LEU A 161 -1.00 6.79 -11.38
C LEU A 161 -0.04 5.85 -12.12
N ALA A 162 1.14 6.34 -12.53
CA ALA A 162 2.17 5.53 -13.18
C ALA A 162 2.65 4.39 -12.27
N LEU A 163 2.89 4.68 -10.99
CA LEU A 163 3.26 3.67 -9.99
C LEU A 163 2.16 2.61 -9.80
N THR A 164 0.90 3.03 -9.71
CA THR A 164 -0.24 2.11 -9.56
C THR A 164 -0.39 1.20 -10.78
N VAL A 165 -0.27 1.76 -12.00
CA VAL A 165 -0.32 0.98 -13.23
C VAL A 165 0.88 0.02 -13.32
N ALA A 166 2.09 0.49 -13.03
CA ALA A 166 3.29 -0.34 -13.03
C ALA A 166 3.15 -1.52 -12.05
N THR A 167 2.63 -1.26 -10.85
CA THR A 167 2.37 -2.29 -9.84
C THR A 167 1.31 -3.28 -10.28
N PHE A 168 0.22 -2.82 -10.89
CA PHE A 168 -0.82 -3.68 -11.45
C PHE A 168 -0.24 -4.62 -12.51
N LEU A 169 0.59 -4.09 -13.43
CA LEU A 169 1.24 -4.88 -14.46
C LEU A 169 2.23 -5.89 -13.85
N LEU A 170 3.02 -5.47 -12.86
CA LEU A 170 3.92 -6.35 -12.13
C LEU A 170 3.17 -7.50 -11.44
N CYS A 171 2.09 -7.20 -10.70
CA CYS A 171 1.24 -8.20 -10.08
C CYS A 171 0.64 -9.17 -11.11
N HIS A 172 0.21 -8.65 -12.27
CA HIS A 172 -0.32 -9.47 -13.35
C HIS A 172 0.74 -10.45 -13.92
N VAL A 173 1.97 -9.96 -14.15
CA VAL A 173 3.09 -10.80 -14.61
C VAL A 173 3.48 -11.83 -13.55
N LEU A 174 3.60 -11.42 -12.29
CA LEU A 174 3.93 -12.32 -11.18
C LEU A 174 2.90 -13.43 -11.03
N LEU A 175 1.60 -13.12 -11.06
CA LEU A 175 0.54 -14.14 -10.94
C LEU A 175 0.53 -15.16 -12.08
N ARG A 176 0.95 -14.76 -13.29
CA ARG A 176 1.06 -15.65 -14.45
C ARG A 176 2.38 -16.42 -14.52
N SER A 177 3.34 -16.09 -13.66
CA SER A 177 4.64 -16.76 -13.56
C SER A 177 4.56 -18.01 -12.70
N ARG A 178 5.62 -18.84 -12.75
CA ARG A 178 5.78 -20.01 -11.85
C ARG A 178 5.72 -19.61 -10.38
N VAL A 179 6.25 -18.41 -10.05
CA VAL A 179 6.24 -17.88 -8.68
C VAL A 179 4.81 -17.65 -8.20
N GLY A 180 3.95 -17.08 -9.03
CA GLY A 180 2.54 -16.85 -8.68
C GLY A 180 1.76 -18.14 -8.46
N TYR A 181 1.99 -19.18 -9.27
CA TYR A 181 1.37 -20.50 -9.06
C TYR A 181 1.83 -21.12 -7.73
N TYR A 182 3.11 -21.03 -7.38
CA TYR A 182 3.61 -21.52 -6.11
C TYR A 182 3.07 -20.73 -4.92
N TRP A 183 2.93 -19.42 -5.04
CA TRP A 183 2.29 -18.60 -3.99
C TRP A 183 0.85 -19.03 -3.74
N GLN A 184 0.07 -19.24 -4.80
CA GLN A 184 -1.31 -19.70 -4.66
C GLN A 184 -1.38 -21.09 -4.02
N ALA A 185 -0.52 -22.02 -4.42
CA ALA A 185 -0.44 -23.35 -3.80
C ALA A 185 -0.10 -23.26 -2.30
N ILE A 186 0.88 -22.43 -1.92
CA ILE A 186 1.28 -22.19 -0.52
C ILE A 186 0.12 -21.57 0.28
N ARG A 187 -0.63 -20.65 -0.31
CA ARG A 187 -1.77 -19.99 0.33
C ARG A 187 -2.91 -20.97 0.61
N GLU A 188 -3.20 -21.87 -0.32
CA GLU A 188 -4.27 -22.88 -0.16
C GLU A 188 -3.89 -23.93 0.90
N ASP A 189 -2.72 -24.54 0.76
CA ASP A 189 -2.19 -25.52 1.75
C ASP A 189 -0.65 -25.60 1.67
N GLU A 190 0.02 -25.01 2.66
CA GLU A 190 1.48 -25.01 2.72
C GLU A 190 2.06 -26.40 2.89
N ALA A 191 1.39 -27.31 3.62
CA ALA A 191 1.88 -28.66 3.87
C ALA A 191 1.79 -29.50 2.57
N ALA A 192 0.68 -29.40 1.86
CA ALA A 192 0.50 -30.05 0.57
C ALA A 192 1.49 -29.52 -0.49
N ALA A 193 1.70 -28.19 -0.54
CA ALA A 193 2.67 -27.57 -1.44
C ALA A 193 4.10 -28.11 -1.19
N ARG A 194 4.48 -28.23 0.08
CA ARG A 194 5.77 -28.79 0.49
C ARG A 194 5.91 -30.28 0.12
N ALA A 195 4.86 -31.07 0.28
CA ALA A 195 4.83 -32.47 -0.11
C ALA A 195 5.02 -32.68 -1.62
N LEU A 196 4.58 -31.70 -2.44
CA LEU A 196 4.81 -31.65 -3.88
C LEU A 196 6.20 -31.13 -4.29
N GLY A 197 7.08 -30.86 -3.31
CA GLY A 197 8.46 -30.41 -3.55
C GLY A 197 8.63 -28.91 -3.74
N ILE A 198 7.62 -28.09 -3.42
CA ILE A 198 7.74 -26.63 -3.46
C ILE A 198 8.54 -26.17 -2.24
N ASP A 199 9.62 -25.40 -2.46
CA ASP A 199 10.37 -24.73 -1.38
C ASP A 199 9.55 -23.55 -0.82
N THR A 200 8.68 -23.85 0.15
CA THR A 200 7.76 -22.85 0.73
C THR A 200 8.50 -21.72 1.42
N PHE A 201 9.66 -21.99 2.05
CA PHE A 201 10.47 -20.95 2.67
C PHE A 201 10.92 -19.89 1.65
N ARG A 202 11.53 -20.36 0.56
CA ARG A 202 12.05 -19.48 -0.50
C ARG A 202 10.96 -18.65 -1.15
N TYR A 203 9.81 -19.24 -1.49
CA TYR A 203 8.72 -18.52 -2.15
C TYR A 203 7.99 -17.56 -1.23
N LYS A 204 7.83 -17.87 0.06
CA LYS A 204 7.33 -16.91 1.06
C LYS A 204 8.28 -15.72 1.21
N MET A 205 9.60 -15.98 1.23
CA MET A 205 10.62 -14.91 1.26
C MET A 205 10.50 -13.99 0.06
N TYR A 206 10.31 -14.52 -1.15
CA TYR A 206 10.10 -13.67 -2.34
C TYR A 206 8.87 -12.76 -2.19
N ALA A 207 7.76 -13.28 -1.69
CA ALA A 207 6.55 -12.48 -1.48
C ALA A 207 6.80 -11.33 -0.51
N VAL A 208 7.45 -11.60 0.62
CA VAL A 208 7.75 -10.60 1.65
C VAL A 208 8.70 -9.54 1.12
N VAL A 209 9.81 -9.92 0.48
CA VAL A 209 10.84 -8.99 -0.01
C VAL A 209 10.31 -8.10 -1.12
N ILE A 210 9.56 -8.66 -2.08
CA ILE A 210 8.96 -7.89 -3.17
C ILE A 210 7.92 -6.90 -2.61
N SER A 211 7.01 -7.39 -1.75
CA SER A 211 5.97 -6.57 -1.13
C SER A 211 6.57 -5.43 -0.29
N ALA A 212 7.58 -5.72 0.52
CA ALA A 212 8.29 -4.75 1.35
C ALA A 212 8.99 -3.66 0.52
N GLY A 213 9.74 -4.06 -0.51
CA GLY A 213 10.41 -3.14 -1.42
C GLY A 213 9.42 -2.22 -2.15
N MET A 214 8.31 -2.78 -2.65
CA MET A 214 7.26 -1.99 -3.31
C MET A 214 6.60 -1.02 -2.33
N THR A 215 6.27 -1.46 -1.13
CA THR A 215 5.65 -0.59 -0.12
C THR A 215 6.59 0.55 0.30
N SER A 216 7.90 0.34 0.28
CA SER A 216 8.88 1.40 0.57
C SER A 216 8.86 2.54 -0.45
N VAL A 217 8.54 2.25 -1.72
CA VAL A 217 8.33 3.29 -2.75
C VAL A 217 7.17 4.21 -2.38
N ALA A 218 6.09 3.66 -1.80
CA ALA A 218 4.97 4.47 -1.29
C ALA A 218 5.43 5.43 -0.19
N GLY A 219 6.37 5.00 0.65
CA GLY A 219 6.99 5.87 1.66
C GLY A 219 7.71 7.07 1.05
N VAL A 220 8.47 6.86 -0.02
CA VAL A 220 9.12 7.94 -0.76
C VAL A 220 8.08 8.91 -1.31
N PHE A 221 7.05 8.39 -1.99
CA PHE A 221 5.96 9.23 -2.49
C PHE A 221 5.30 10.05 -1.37
N PHE A 222 5.00 9.42 -0.23
CA PHE A 222 4.40 10.07 0.93
C PHE A 222 5.27 11.22 1.45
N ALA A 223 6.58 10.99 1.62
CA ALA A 223 7.53 11.97 2.11
C ALA A 223 7.57 13.23 1.24
N PHE A 224 7.63 13.06 -0.08
CA PHE A 224 7.75 14.17 -1.03
C PHE A 224 6.41 14.86 -1.32
N TYR A 225 5.29 14.16 -1.16
CA TYR A 225 3.96 14.73 -1.32
C TYR A 225 3.56 15.61 -0.12
N TYR A 226 3.75 15.09 1.12
CA TYR A 226 3.38 15.81 2.34
C TYR A 226 4.49 16.74 2.86
N ASN A 227 5.73 16.57 2.42
CA ASN A 227 6.91 17.33 2.86
C ASN A 227 7.25 17.22 4.35
N ASN A 228 6.63 16.33 5.07
CA ASN A 228 6.90 16.04 6.46
C ASN A 228 6.74 14.54 6.75
N LEU A 229 7.50 14.07 7.74
CA LEU A 229 7.45 12.69 8.22
C LEU A 229 7.46 12.71 9.74
N PHE A 230 6.42 12.17 10.34
CA PHE A 230 6.36 11.91 11.77
C PHE A 230 6.35 10.40 12.01
N PRO A 231 7.19 9.86 12.93
CA PRO A 231 7.23 8.41 13.20
C PRO A 231 5.85 7.85 13.54
N GLU A 232 5.07 8.57 14.37
CA GLU A 232 3.72 8.19 14.76
C GLU A 232 2.75 8.06 13.59
N GLN A 233 2.95 8.83 12.51
CA GLN A 233 2.07 8.77 11.33
C GLN A 233 2.44 7.62 10.38
N VAL A 234 3.73 7.43 10.13
CA VAL A 234 4.18 6.53 9.05
C VAL A 234 4.45 5.10 9.50
N PHE A 235 4.73 4.86 10.81
CA PHE A 235 4.94 3.51 11.36
C PHE A 235 3.74 2.97 12.13
N SER A 236 2.67 3.76 12.32
CA SER A 236 1.54 3.38 13.16
C SER A 236 0.79 2.15 12.65
N ILE A 237 0.20 1.42 13.59
CA ILE A 237 -0.74 0.33 13.26
C ILE A 237 -1.95 0.86 12.49
N GLY A 238 -2.38 2.09 12.77
CA GLY A 238 -3.45 2.76 12.01
C GLY A 238 -3.14 2.87 10.53
N ARG A 239 -1.91 3.26 10.17
CA ARG A 239 -1.44 3.29 8.79
C ARG A 239 -1.42 1.90 8.14
N SER A 240 -1.00 0.87 8.88
CA SER A 240 -1.06 -0.51 8.40
C SER A 240 -2.49 -0.94 8.10
N ILE A 241 -3.44 -0.61 8.98
CA ILE A 241 -4.87 -0.93 8.78
C ILE A 241 -5.41 -0.23 7.53
N GLU A 242 -5.12 1.06 7.32
CA GLU A 242 -5.55 1.81 6.13
C GLU A 242 -5.06 1.13 4.83
N ILE A 243 -3.82 0.64 4.80
CA ILE A 243 -3.26 -0.08 3.65
C ILE A 243 -4.02 -1.40 3.39
N ILE A 244 -4.40 -2.10 4.45
CA ILE A 244 -5.00 -3.44 4.39
C ILE A 244 -6.48 -3.38 4.00
N LEU A 245 -7.20 -2.34 4.43
CA LEU A 245 -8.64 -2.22 4.23
C LEU A 245 -9.04 -2.23 2.76
N GLY A 246 -8.30 -1.55 1.88
CA GLY A 246 -8.56 -1.55 0.44
C GLY A 246 -8.60 -2.97 -0.15
N PRO A 247 -7.52 -3.76 -0.06
CA PRO A 247 -7.51 -5.15 -0.50
C PRO A 247 -8.55 -6.05 0.16
N MET A 248 -8.79 -5.88 1.46
CA MET A 248 -9.79 -6.70 2.18
C MET A 248 -11.20 -6.44 1.67
N ILE A 249 -11.58 -5.19 1.51
CA ILE A 249 -12.88 -4.76 0.99
C ILE A 249 -13.03 -5.13 -0.49
N GLY A 250 -11.99 -4.86 -1.27
CA GLY A 250 -12.03 -5.11 -2.71
C GLY A 250 -11.96 -6.58 -3.09
N GLY A 251 -11.37 -7.42 -2.25
CA GLY A 251 -11.17 -8.86 -2.47
C GLY A 251 -9.69 -9.21 -2.52
N ALA A 252 -9.15 -9.63 -1.37
CA ALA A 252 -7.77 -10.06 -1.24
C ALA A 252 -7.47 -11.28 -2.13
N GLY A 253 -6.28 -11.29 -2.75
CA GLY A 253 -5.88 -12.34 -3.69
C GLY A 253 -6.37 -12.15 -5.11
N THR A 254 -7.18 -11.12 -5.37
CA THR A 254 -7.56 -10.74 -6.74
C THR A 254 -6.66 -9.61 -7.26
N LEU A 255 -6.51 -9.52 -8.59
CA LEU A 255 -5.64 -8.53 -9.20
C LEU A 255 -6.20 -7.10 -9.10
N ALA A 256 -7.52 -6.93 -9.30
CA ALA A 256 -8.17 -5.62 -9.30
C ALA A 256 -8.79 -5.25 -7.95
N GLY A 257 -8.91 -6.21 -7.02
CA GLY A 257 -9.51 -5.99 -5.70
C GLY A 257 -8.93 -4.79 -4.95
N PRO A 258 -7.61 -4.69 -4.76
CA PRO A 258 -7.01 -3.56 -4.05
C PRO A 258 -7.35 -2.20 -4.66
N ILE A 259 -7.44 -2.11 -5.98
CA ILE A 259 -7.80 -0.86 -6.67
C ILE A 259 -9.27 -0.53 -6.40
N VAL A 260 -10.17 -1.48 -6.67
CA VAL A 260 -11.60 -1.28 -6.44
C VAL A 260 -11.90 -0.97 -4.98
N GLY A 261 -11.25 -1.69 -4.05
CA GLY A 261 -11.40 -1.43 -2.63
C GLY A 261 -10.91 -0.05 -2.19
N ALA A 262 -9.79 0.42 -2.73
CA ALA A 262 -9.29 1.77 -2.46
C ALA A 262 -10.26 2.85 -2.99
N PHE A 263 -10.80 2.69 -4.20
CA PHE A 263 -11.80 3.60 -4.74
C PHE A 263 -13.07 3.62 -3.91
N LEU A 264 -13.59 2.46 -3.52
CA LEU A 264 -14.78 2.36 -2.69
C LEU A 264 -14.56 2.95 -1.30
N LEU A 265 -13.51 2.51 -0.60
CA LEU A 265 -13.27 2.91 0.78
C LEU A 265 -12.97 4.40 0.89
N THR A 266 -11.97 4.88 0.14
CA THR A 266 -11.54 6.29 0.22
C THR A 266 -12.61 7.21 -0.37
N GLY A 267 -13.21 6.83 -1.49
CA GLY A 267 -14.29 7.61 -2.10
C GLY A 267 -15.51 7.77 -1.19
N LEU A 268 -15.95 6.66 -0.57
CA LEU A 268 -17.06 6.68 0.40
C LEU A 268 -16.69 7.47 1.66
N ALA A 269 -15.46 7.32 2.15
CA ALA A 269 -15.00 8.01 3.36
C ALA A 269 -14.94 9.53 3.15
N GLU A 270 -14.43 9.99 2.02
CA GLU A 270 -14.38 11.43 1.72
C GLU A 270 -15.79 12.02 1.52
N THR A 271 -16.66 11.31 0.81
CA THR A 271 -18.07 11.73 0.65
C THR A 271 -18.80 11.79 1.99
N MET A 272 -18.61 10.78 2.85
CA MET A 272 -19.22 10.74 4.19
C MET A 272 -18.68 11.87 5.07
N TRP A 273 -17.38 12.17 4.97
CA TRP A 273 -16.75 13.23 5.72
C TRP A 273 -17.33 14.62 5.35
N GLU A 274 -17.56 14.87 4.07
CA GLU A 274 -18.22 16.10 3.62
C GLU A 274 -19.66 16.20 4.14
N LEU A 275 -20.42 15.09 4.11
CA LEU A 275 -21.78 15.04 4.64
C LEU A 275 -21.81 15.30 6.15
N LEU A 276 -20.91 14.68 6.92
CA LEU A 276 -20.84 14.88 8.38
C LEU A 276 -20.45 16.30 8.76
N ARG A 277 -19.54 16.92 8.02
CA ARG A 277 -19.21 18.34 8.18
C ARG A 277 -20.39 19.25 7.90
N ALA A 278 -21.16 18.96 6.85
CA ALA A 278 -22.36 19.74 6.51
C ALA A 278 -23.43 19.69 7.61
N VAL A 279 -23.46 18.62 8.40
CA VAL A 279 -24.39 18.41 9.54
C VAL A 279 -23.77 18.88 10.88
N GLY A 280 -22.51 19.33 10.89
CA GLY A 280 -21.82 19.79 12.10
C GLY A 280 -21.30 18.68 13.02
N LEU A 281 -21.21 17.45 12.53
CA LEU A 281 -20.66 16.28 13.25
C LEU A 281 -19.17 16.07 12.90
N ASP A 282 -18.29 16.94 13.43
CA ASP A 282 -16.86 16.89 13.18
C ASP A 282 -16.13 16.35 14.43
N ALA A 283 -16.27 15.06 14.71
CA ALA A 283 -15.64 14.41 15.86
C ALA A 283 -14.38 13.62 15.45
N PRO A 284 -13.27 13.70 16.23
CA PRO A 284 -12.11 12.86 16.02
C PRO A 284 -12.47 11.36 16.06
N GLY A 285 -11.93 10.56 15.12
CA GLY A 285 -12.18 9.12 15.06
C GLY A 285 -13.39 8.69 14.23
N THR A 286 -14.20 9.62 13.74
CA THR A 286 -15.38 9.30 12.91
C THR A 286 -15.01 8.51 11.64
N ARG A 287 -13.88 8.83 11.00
CA ARG A 287 -13.36 8.06 9.84
C ARG A 287 -13.09 6.59 10.20
N GLN A 288 -12.45 6.34 11.33
CA GLN A 288 -12.11 4.98 11.78
C GLN A 288 -13.36 4.16 12.06
N VAL A 289 -14.36 4.77 12.70
CA VAL A 289 -15.68 4.13 12.94
C VAL A 289 -16.35 3.79 11.60
N PHE A 290 -16.35 4.73 10.66
CA PHE A 290 -16.91 4.50 9.32
C PHE A 290 -16.18 3.35 8.59
N TYR A 291 -14.86 3.32 8.61
CA TYR A 291 -14.08 2.23 8.01
C TYR A 291 -14.43 0.88 8.64
N GLY A 292 -14.56 0.83 9.97
CA GLY A 292 -14.97 -0.38 10.69
C GLY A 292 -16.37 -0.85 10.28
N LEU A 293 -17.33 0.07 10.18
CA LEU A 293 -18.70 -0.26 9.77
C LEU A 293 -18.77 -0.75 8.31
N VAL A 294 -18.10 -0.07 7.39
CA VAL A 294 -18.05 -0.49 5.98
C VAL A 294 -17.42 -1.88 5.86
N LEU A 295 -16.31 -2.12 6.57
CA LEU A 295 -15.67 -3.43 6.58
C LEU A 295 -16.60 -4.51 7.12
N LEU A 296 -17.27 -4.24 8.24
CA LEU A 296 -18.22 -5.18 8.85
C LEU A 296 -19.36 -5.54 7.90
N VAL A 297 -19.97 -4.54 7.25
CA VAL A 297 -21.04 -4.76 6.26
C VAL A 297 -20.54 -5.62 5.09
N ILE A 298 -19.35 -5.31 4.56
CA ILE A 298 -18.80 -6.04 3.42
C ILE A 298 -18.47 -7.49 3.80
N ILE A 299 -17.87 -7.73 4.97
CA ILE A 299 -17.57 -9.10 5.44
C ILE A 299 -18.85 -9.94 5.57
N ILE A 300 -19.95 -9.34 6.06
CA ILE A 300 -21.23 -10.04 6.22
C ILE A 300 -21.88 -10.32 4.86
N VAL A 301 -21.90 -9.33 3.96
CA VAL A 301 -22.64 -9.40 2.69
C VAL A 301 -21.82 -10.05 1.58
N GLN A 302 -20.51 -9.77 1.52
CA GLN A 302 -19.61 -10.22 0.47
C GLN A 302 -18.24 -10.64 1.06
N PRO A 303 -18.16 -11.80 1.73
CA PRO A 303 -16.94 -12.25 2.41
C PRO A 303 -15.74 -12.45 1.46
N ALA A 304 -15.99 -12.66 0.16
CA ALA A 304 -14.95 -12.74 -0.88
C ALA A 304 -14.48 -11.36 -1.38
N GLY A 305 -15.06 -10.25 -0.86
CA GLY A 305 -14.83 -8.89 -1.31
C GLY A 305 -15.74 -8.48 -2.47
N VAL A 306 -15.71 -7.17 -2.77
CA VAL A 306 -16.61 -6.55 -3.75
C VAL A 306 -16.23 -6.90 -5.19
N TRP A 307 -14.94 -7.03 -5.50
CA TRP A 307 -14.48 -7.30 -6.87
C TRP A 307 -15.00 -8.60 -7.48
N PRO A 308 -15.00 -9.77 -6.82
CA PRO A 308 -15.54 -10.99 -7.40
C PRO A 308 -17.02 -10.90 -7.74
N TRP A 309 -17.81 -10.14 -6.97
CA TRP A 309 -19.21 -9.87 -7.25
C TRP A 309 -19.34 -8.94 -8.47
N LEU A 310 -18.59 -7.85 -8.53
CA LEU A 310 -18.58 -6.90 -9.62
C LEU A 310 -18.11 -7.54 -10.93
N ALA A 311 -17.08 -8.38 -10.88
CA ALA A 311 -16.53 -9.10 -12.04
C ALA A 311 -17.56 -10.06 -12.65
N ARG A 312 -18.37 -10.73 -11.81
CA ARG A 312 -19.48 -11.57 -12.27
C ARG A 312 -20.57 -10.73 -12.92
N LEU A 313 -20.95 -9.60 -12.33
CA LEU A 313 -21.96 -8.68 -12.84
C LEU A 313 -21.57 -8.10 -14.21
N LEU A 314 -20.28 -7.81 -14.40
CA LEU A 314 -19.73 -7.28 -15.65
C LEU A 314 -19.38 -8.37 -16.67
N GLY A 315 -19.64 -9.66 -16.37
CA GLY A 315 -19.34 -10.78 -17.27
C GLY A 315 -17.83 -11.00 -17.51
N LEU A 316 -16.97 -10.54 -16.60
CA LEU A 316 -15.52 -10.61 -16.72
C LEU A 316 -14.95 -11.94 -16.23
N GLU A 317 -15.66 -12.65 -15.35
CA GLU A 317 -15.34 -14.00 -14.89
C GLU A 317 -16.45 -14.97 -15.32
N LYS A 318 -16.05 -16.09 -15.94
CA LYS A 318 -16.97 -17.21 -16.15
C LYS A 318 -17.32 -17.82 -14.79
N PRO A 319 -18.58 -18.21 -14.55
CA PRO A 319 -18.94 -18.96 -13.35
C PRO A 319 -18.04 -20.21 -13.27
N ARG A 320 -17.37 -20.38 -12.15
CA ARG A 320 -16.70 -21.65 -11.85
C ARG A 320 -17.81 -22.70 -11.73
N SER A 321 -17.88 -23.60 -12.70
CA SER A 321 -18.71 -24.81 -12.67
C SER A 321 -18.22 -25.77 -11.61
#